data_3e070b080ec16cc9488044a78005ef47
#
_entry.id   3e070b080ec16cc9488044a78005ef47
#
_cell.length_a   1.000
_cell.length_b   1.000
_cell.length_c   1.000
_cell.angle_alpha   90.00
_cell.angle_beta   90.00
_cell.angle_gamma   90.00
#
_symmetry.space_group_name_H-M   'P 1'
#
loop_
_entity.id
_entity.type
_entity.pdbx_description
1 polymer ?
#
loop_
_entity_poly.entity_id
_entity_poly.type
_entity_poly.pdbx_seq_one_letter_code
_entity_poly.pdbx_strand_id
1 'polypeptide(L)'
;MHGKALINEALKGNPVERTPWVPYTGSQIANLKGYTAQEMFRDADKLYECCIEAESQYSPDGMTPMFDLQVEAEILGCDLAWYDNTPPTVCSHPLEGELVIPTRRIPLILDVMRRFKAAKPDIAMYGLVCGPFTLASHLRGTNIFMDMYDDEDGVKAFVAYCEEVVREVADYYIEAGCDIIAAVDPLVSQISPDMFETFLSEPY
;
A
#
# COMPACT_ATOMS: atom_id res chain seq x y z
N MET A 1 27.26 7.24 -2.50
CA MET A 1 26.29 6.45 -1.69
C MET A 1 25.03 6.26 -2.53
N HIS A 2 24.39 5.12 -2.50
CA HIS A 2 23.14 4.84 -3.24
C HIS A 2 22.28 3.83 -2.49
N GLY A 3 21.06 3.63 -2.98
CA GLY A 3 20.13 2.65 -2.44
C GLY A 3 19.76 2.91 -0.97
N LYS A 4 19.55 1.83 -0.24
CA LYS A 4 19.16 1.84 1.19
C LYS A 4 20.05 2.72 2.07
N ALA A 5 21.37 2.74 1.81
CA ALA A 5 22.31 3.53 2.61
C ALA A 5 22.05 5.03 2.43
N LEU A 6 21.78 5.49 1.20
CA LEU A 6 21.46 6.89 0.92
C LEU A 6 20.16 7.32 1.59
N ILE A 7 19.11 6.47 1.50
CA ILE A 7 17.81 6.74 2.13
C ILE A 7 17.94 6.83 3.65
N ASN A 8 18.67 5.90 4.27
CA ASN A 8 18.86 5.88 5.73
C ASN A 8 19.55 7.15 6.24
N GLU A 9 20.54 7.67 5.51
CA GLU A 9 21.21 8.92 5.91
C GLU A 9 20.29 10.13 5.71
N ALA A 10 19.52 10.17 4.62
CA ALA A 10 18.56 11.22 4.38
C ALA A 10 17.45 11.26 5.45
N LEU A 11 16.93 10.09 5.86
CA LEU A 11 15.90 9.98 6.92
C LEU A 11 16.41 10.41 8.30
N LYS A 12 17.72 10.27 8.57
CA LYS A 12 18.35 10.78 9.80
C LYS A 12 18.59 12.30 9.76
N GLY A 13 18.31 12.98 8.64
CA GLY A 13 18.61 14.37 8.43
C GLY A 13 20.09 14.66 8.17
N ASN A 14 20.89 13.65 7.87
CA ASN A 14 22.30 13.81 7.55
C ASN A 14 22.48 14.38 6.12
N PRO A 15 23.54 15.16 5.85
CA PRO A 15 23.86 15.59 4.51
C PRO A 15 24.10 14.40 3.57
N VAL A 16 23.44 14.42 2.43
CA VAL A 16 23.60 13.42 1.37
C VAL A 16 24.04 14.05 0.06
N GLU A 17 24.77 13.31 -0.77
CA GLU A 17 25.31 13.82 -2.03
C GLU A 17 24.25 14.15 -3.09
N ARG A 18 23.06 13.54 -2.98
CA ARG A 18 21.89 13.79 -3.83
C ARG A 18 20.60 13.35 -3.11
N THR A 19 19.48 13.85 -3.57
CA THR A 19 18.19 13.38 -3.10
C THR A 19 17.96 11.90 -3.46
N PRO A 20 17.55 11.04 -2.53
CA PRO A 20 17.13 9.68 -2.84
C PRO A 20 15.97 9.67 -3.83
N TRP A 21 15.98 8.70 -4.74
CA TRP A 21 14.90 8.53 -5.71
C TRP A 21 14.14 7.22 -5.44
N VAL A 22 12.86 7.35 -5.10
CA VAL A 22 11.98 6.23 -4.78
C VAL A 22 10.71 6.37 -5.63
N PRO A 23 10.69 5.84 -6.86
CA PRO A 23 9.48 5.84 -7.66
C PRO A 23 8.47 4.85 -7.09
N TYR A 24 7.21 5.27 -6.98
CA TYR A 24 6.11 4.32 -6.71
C TYR A 24 5.75 3.60 -8.00
N THR A 25 6.23 2.36 -8.10
CA THR A 25 5.97 1.50 -9.25
C THR A 25 4.67 0.74 -9.05
N GLY A 26 3.66 1.04 -9.87
CA GLY A 26 2.33 0.40 -9.82
C GLY A 26 2.05 -0.44 -11.07
N SER A 27 0.82 -0.41 -11.54
CA SER A 27 0.35 -1.23 -12.67
C SER A 27 1.15 -1.06 -13.97
N GLN A 28 1.79 0.11 -14.17
CA GLN A 28 2.57 0.40 -15.37
C GLN A 28 3.78 -0.53 -15.57
N ILE A 29 4.35 -1.11 -14.50
CA ILE A 29 5.51 -2.01 -14.66
C ILE A 29 5.14 -3.34 -15.31
N ALA A 30 3.88 -3.73 -15.35
CA ALA A 30 3.42 -4.91 -16.08
C ALA A 30 3.80 -4.84 -17.57
N ASN A 31 3.72 -3.64 -18.16
CA ASN A 31 4.07 -3.41 -19.56
C ASN A 31 5.54 -3.70 -19.87
N LEU A 32 6.45 -3.61 -18.89
CA LEU A 32 7.87 -3.91 -19.07
C LEU A 32 8.12 -5.38 -19.48
N LYS A 33 7.19 -6.25 -19.09
CA LYS A 33 7.24 -7.69 -19.39
C LYS A 33 6.13 -8.13 -20.36
N GLY A 34 5.32 -7.19 -20.86
CA GLY A 34 4.20 -7.48 -21.75
C GLY A 34 3.01 -8.16 -21.08
N TYR A 35 2.88 -8.02 -19.76
CA TYR A 35 1.73 -8.50 -18.99
C TYR A 35 0.67 -7.41 -18.85
N THR A 36 -0.56 -7.83 -18.59
CA THR A 36 -1.60 -6.91 -18.10
C THR A 36 -1.42 -6.66 -16.60
N ALA A 37 -1.98 -5.55 -16.09
CA ALA A 37 -1.94 -5.25 -14.66
C ALA A 37 -2.61 -6.35 -13.83
N GLN A 38 -3.77 -6.84 -14.26
CA GLN A 38 -4.46 -7.92 -13.54
C GLN A 38 -3.67 -9.23 -13.53
N GLU A 39 -2.94 -9.57 -14.59
CA GLU A 39 -2.08 -10.74 -14.59
C GLU A 39 -0.92 -10.59 -13.61
N MET A 40 -0.26 -9.44 -13.63
CA MET A 40 0.85 -9.14 -12.73
C MET A 40 0.41 -9.17 -11.25
N PHE A 41 -0.67 -8.48 -10.90
CA PHE A 41 -1.10 -8.38 -9.50
C PHE A 41 -1.66 -9.68 -8.90
N ARG A 42 -1.92 -10.69 -9.72
CA ARG A 42 -2.50 -11.97 -9.30
C ARG A 42 -1.56 -13.16 -9.43
N ASP A 43 -0.30 -12.93 -9.84
CA ASP A 43 0.70 -13.96 -10.05
C ASP A 43 2.05 -13.52 -9.47
N ALA A 44 2.57 -14.28 -8.49
CA ALA A 44 3.80 -13.94 -7.80
C ALA A 44 5.02 -13.90 -8.72
N ASP A 45 5.11 -14.81 -9.67
CA ASP A 45 6.24 -14.87 -10.59
C ASP A 45 6.22 -13.68 -11.54
N LYS A 46 5.06 -13.34 -12.11
CA LYS A 46 4.90 -12.18 -12.99
C LYS A 46 5.19 -10.88 -12.24
N LEU A 47 4.68 -10.72 -11.02
CA LEU A 47 4.96 -9.54 -10.20
C LEU A 47 6.45 -9.42 -9.88
N TYR A 48 7.07 -10.51 -9.46
CA TYR A 48 8.51 -10.54 -9.19
C TYR A 48 9.33 -10.17 -10.42
N GLU A 49 9.05 -10.75 -11.58
CA GLU A 49 9.73 -10.44 -12.86
C GLU A 49 9.60 -8.95 -13.22
N CYS A 50 8.40 -8.38 -13.06
CA CYS A 50 8.17 -6.95 -13.31
C CYS A 50 8.96 -6.06 -12.34
N CYS A 51 9.04 -6.43 -11.06
CA CYS A 51 9.82 -5.69 -10.06
C CYS A 51 11.32 -5.72 -10.38
N ILE A 52 11.87 -6.87 -10.75
CA ILE A 52 13.29 -6.99 -11.13
C ILE A 52 13.60 -6.22 -12.41
N GLU A 53 12.71 -6.25 -13.40
CA GLU A 53 12.87 -5.48 -14.63
C GLU A 53 12.82 -3.98 -14.37
N ALA A 54 11.86 -3.52 -13.56
CA ALA A 54 11.72 -2.11 -13.19
C ALA A 54 12.97 -1.61 -12.43
N GLU A 55 13.48 -2.39 -11.47
CA GLU A 55 14.70 -2.05 -10.76
C GLU A 55 15.89 -1.96 -11.70
N SER A 56 16.03 -2.90 -12.64
CA SER A 56 17.11 -2.92 -13.63
C SER A 56 17.07 -1.70 -14.57
N GLN A 57 15.86 -1.29 -15.01
CA GLN A 57 15.71 -0.16 -15.93
C GLN A 57 15.86 1.20 -15.24
N TYR A 58 15.32 1.32 -14.03
CA TYR A 58 15.21 2.62 -13.35
C TYR A 58 16.30 2.86 -12.32
N SER A 59 16.95 1.82 -11.81
CA SER A 59 18.00 1.91 -10.78
C SER A 59 17.60 2.80 -9.59
N PRO A 60 16.43 2.56 -8.94
CA PRO A 60 15.97 3.38 -7.83
C PRO A 60 16.78 3.15 -6.56
N ASP A 61 16.74 4.08 -5.62
CA ASP A 61 17.30 3.89 -4.28
C ASP A 61 16.37 3.06 -3.38
N GLY A 62 15.08 3.11 -3.63
CA GLY A 62 14.06 2.32 -2.94
C GLY A 62 12.90 2.01 -3.87
N MET A 63 12.18 0.92 -3.58
CA MET A 63 11.07 0.45 -4.40
C MET A 63 10.05 -0.31 -3.56
N THR A 64 8.78 -0.20 -3.94
CA THR A 64 7.71 -1.07 -3.41
C THR A 64 7.43 -2.21 -4.38
N PRO A 65 7.48 -3.47 -3.94
CA PRO A 65 7.09 -4.61 -4.77
C PRO A 65 5.60 -4.66 -5.11
N MET A 66 4.76 -4.04 -4.30
CA MET A 66 3.32 -3.93 -4.54
C MET A 66 2.83 -2.52 -4.30
N PHE A 67 2.23 -1.90 -5.32
CA PHE A 67 1.51 -0.63 -5.18
C PHE A 67 0.05 -0.81 -5.57
N ASP A 68 -0.75 -1.22 -4.61
CA ASP A 68 -2.18 -1.42 -4.76
C ASP A 68 -2.87 -1.14 -3.41
N LEU A 69 -3.69 -0.10 -3.36
CA LEU A 69 -4.38 0.36 -2.14
C LEU A 69 -5.67 -0.44 -1.84
N GLN A 70 -5.97 -1.49 -2.59
CA GLN A 70 -7.15 -2.32 -2.39
C GLN A 70 -6.84 -3.64 -1.66
N VAL A 71 -5.59 -3.89 -1.29
CA VAL A 71 -5.20 -5.14 -0.62
C VAL A 71 -5.93 -5.31 0.70
N GLU A 72 -5.96 -4.27 1.54
CA GLU A 72 -6.62 -4.29 2.85
C GLU A 72 -8.14 -4.42 2.70
N ALA A 73 -8.74 -3.74 1.73
CA ALA A 73 -10.17 -3.88 1.45
C ALA A 73 -10.52 -5.30 0.94
N GLU A 74 -9.66 -5.90 0.12
CA GLU A 74 -9.85 -7.27 -0.39
C GLU A 74 -9.82 -8.31 0.74
N ILE A 75 -8.89 -8.20 1.70
CA ILE A 75 -8.83 -9.13 2.84
C ILE A 75 -10.04 -8.98 3.78
N LEU A 76 -10.65 -7.82 3.82
CA LEU A 76 -11.88 -7.54 4.58
C LEU A 76 -13.16 -7.91 3.80
N GLY A 77 -13.03 -8.55 2.64
CA GLY A 77 -14.15 -9.13 1.90
C GLY A 77 -14.72 -8.27 0.78
N CYS A 78 -14.12 -7.13 0.46
CA CYS A 78 -14.50 -6.39 -0.75
C CYS A 78 -14.23 -7.21 -2.00
N ASP A 79 -15.17 -7.17 -2.96
CA ASP A 79 -14.92 -7.64 -4.31
C ASP A 79 -14.17 -6.58 -5.11
N LEU A 80 -13.26 -7.04 -5.96
CA LEU A 80 -12.45 -6.18 -6.81
C LEU A 80 -12.81 -6.36 -8.28
N ALA A 81 -13.02 -5.25 -8.98
CA ALA A 81 -13.02 -5.21 -10.43
C ALA A 81 -11.58 -5.10 -10.96
N TRP A 82 -11.21 -5.95 -11.91
CA TRP A 82 -9.87 -6.07 -12.45
C TRP A 82 -9.77 -5.48 -13.85
N TYR A 83 -8.62 -4.86 -14.16
CA TYR A 83 -8.38 -4.18 -15.43
C TYR A 83 -7.01 -4.52 -16.01
N ASP A 84 -6.86 -4.34 -17.31
CA ASP A 84 -5.60 -4.66 -18.02
C ASP A 84 -4.49 -3.63 -17.76
N ASN A 85 -4.84 -2.34 -17.58
CA ASN A 85 -3.86 -1.25 -17.57
C ASN A 85 -3.83 -0.42 -16.28
N THR A 86 -4.73 -0.70 -15.32
CA THR A 86 -4.85 0.04 -14.06
C THR A 86 -4.89 -0.91 -12.86
N PRO A 87 -4.63 -0.42 -11.64
CA PRO A 87 -4.91 -1.19 -10.43
C PRO A 87 -6.39 -1.61 -10.37
N PRO A 88 -6.74 -2.65 -9.59
CA PRO A 88 -8.13 -3.00 -9.36
C PRO A 88 -8.86 -1.88 -8.61
N THR A 89 -10.19 -1.91 -8.66
CA THR A 89 -11.04 -1.02 -7.86
C THR A 89 -12.04 -1.82 -7.04
N VAL A 90 -12.37 -1.33 -5.86
CA VAL A 90 -13.44 -1.92 -5.04
C VAL A 90 -14.77 -1.76 -5.77
N CYS A 91 -15.53 -2.83 -5.87
CA CYS A 91 -16.86 -2.87 -6.49
C CYS A 91 -17.98 -3.39 -5.58
N SER A 92 -17.64 -3.84 -4.36
CA SER A 92 -18.58 -4.11 -3.28
C SER A 92 -18.09 -3.49 -1.98
N HIS A 93 -19.04 -3.06 -1.13
CA HIS A 93 -18.76 -2.39 0.14
C HIS A 93 -19.37 -3.20 1.29
N PRO A 94 -18.69 -4.25 1.81
CA PRO A 94 -19.17 -4.98 2.97
C PRO A 94 -19.17 -4.06 4.18
N LEU A 95 -20.28 -4.05 4.93
CA LEU A 95 -20.41 -3.23 6.14
C LEU A 95 -19.69 -3.83 7.35
N GLU A 96 -19.43 -5.13 7.30
CA GLU A 96 -18.77 -5.89 8.36
C GLU A 96 -17.88 -6.95 7.73
N GLY A 97 -16.60 -6.92 8.04
CA GLY A 97 -15.64 -7.95 7.66
C GLY A 97 -15.01 -8.57 8.89
N GLU A 98 -14.86 -9.90 8.91
CA GLU A 98 -13.94 -10.54 9.85
C GLU A 98 -12.53 -10.48 9.26
N LEU A 99 -11.59 -10.00 10.06
CA LEU A 99 -10.18 -10.02 9.71
C LEU A 99 -9.68 -11.45 9.63
N VAL A 100 -9.44 -11.97 8.44
CA VAL A 100 -8.88 -13.31 8.22
C VAL A 100 -7.56 -13.18 7.47
N ILE A 101 -6.48 -13.02 8.21
CA ILE A 101 -5.14 -12.83 7.65
C ILE A 101 -4.26 -14.05 7.97
N PRO A 102 -3.35 -14.46 7.06
CA PRO A 102 -3.10 -13.96 5.70
C PRO A 102 -4.09 -14.57 4.69
N THR A 103 -4.83 -13.76 3.99
CA THR A 103 -5.80 -14.20 2.98
C THR A 103 -5.59 -13.50 1.64
N ARG A 104 -6.28 -14.01 0.61
CA ARG A 104 -6.30 -13.43 -0.72
C ARG A 104 -4.87 -13.28 -1.28
N ARG A 105 -4.45 -12.07 -1.60
CA ARG A 105 -3.14 -11.79 -2.21
C ARG A 105 -2.00 -11.60 -1.21
N ILE A 106 -2.26 -11.53 0.09
CA ILE A 106 -1.17 -11.33 1.08
C ILE A 106 -0.05 -12.38 0.94
N PRO A 107 -0.31 -13.70 0.88
CA PRO A 107 0.76 -14.68 0.70
C PRO A 107 1.60 -14.45 -0.56
N LEU A 108 0.97 -14.07 -1.67
CA LEU A 108 1.63 -13.73 -2.92
C LEU A 108 2.56 -12.52 -2.74
N ILE A 109 2.07 -11.46 -2.10
CA ILE A 109 2.83 -10.23 -1.86
C ILE A 109 4.06 -10.52 -0.99
N LEU A 110 3.88 -11.26 0.10
CA LEU A 110 4.96 -11.62 1.02
C LEU A 110 6.03 -12.51 0.35
N ASP A 111 5.63 -13.41 -0.54
CA ASP A 111 6.58 -14.19 -1.34
C ASP A 111 7.43 -13.29 -2.22
N VAL A 112 6.81 -12.38 -2.97
CA VAL A 112 7.51 -11.43 -3.83
C VAL A 112 8.44 -10.52 -3.03
N MET A 113 7.99 -10.01 -1.88
CA MET A 113 8.82 -9.17 -1.00
C MET A 113 10.08 -9.91 -0.54
N ARG A 114 9.94 -11.15 -0.06
CA ARG A 114 11.09 -11.96 0.39
C ARG A 114 12.06 -12.25 -0.76
N ARG A 115 11.55 -12.61 -1.93
CA ARG A 115 12.36 -12.86 -3.14
C ARG A 115 13.07 -11.59 -3.60
N PHE A 116 12.38 -10.45 -3.64
CA PHE A 116 12.96 -9.16 -4.01
C PHE A 116 14.05 -8.74 -3.03
N LYS A 117 13.79 -8.84 -1.72
CA LYS A 117 14.78 -8.54 -0.68
C LYS A 117 16.04 -9.38 -0.80
N ALA A 118 15.90 -10.67 -1.10
CA ALA A 118 17.03 -11.57 -1.29
C ALA A 118 17.84 -11.22 -2.55
N ALA A 119 17.17 -10.84 -3.64
CA ALA A 119 17.81 -10.51 -4.91
C ALA A 119 18.45 -9.11 -4.93
N LYS A 120 17.87 -8.15 -4.19
CA LYS A 120 18.23 -6.71 -4.20
C LYS A 120 18.39 -6.17 -2.77
N PRO A 121 19.35 -6.68 -1.97
CA PRO A 121 19.49 -6.32 -0.56
C PRO A 121 19.88 -4.85 -0.33
N ASP A 122 20.49 -4.21 -1.32
CA ASP A 122 20.96 -2.81 -1.26
C ASP A 122 19.89 -1.78 -1.64
N ILE A 123 18.73 -2.23 -2.17
CA ILE A 123 17.60 -1.36 -2.45
C ILE A 123 16.69 -1.32 -1.21
N ALA A 124 16.27 -0.11 -0.80
CA ALA A 124 15.31 0.00 0.29
C ALA A 124 13.95 -0.53 -0.16
N MET A 125 13.46 -1.57 0.49
CA MET A 125 12.16 -2.14 0.20
C MET A 125 11.09 -1.45 1.04
N TYR A 126 10.12 -0.84 0.36
CA TYR A 126 8.97 -0.19 0.98
C TYR A 126 7.79 -1.16 1.04
N GLY A 127 7.26 -1.37 2.23
CA GLY A 127 5.93 -1.94 2.45
C GLY A 127 4.90 -0.81 2.34
N LEU A 128 4.10 -0.81 1.28
CA LEU A 128 3.10 0.23 1.06
C LEU A 128 1.76 -0.29 1.53
N VAL A 129 1.13 0.42 2.47
CA VAL A 129 -0.19 0.12 3.03
C VAL A 129 -1.19 1.22 2.69
N CYS A 130 -2.45 0.83 2.55
CA CYS A 130 -3.56 1.77 2.42
C CYS A 130 -3.73 2.54 3.74
N GLY A 131 -3.91 3.85 3.68
CA GLY A 131 -4.19 4.61 4.89
C GLY A 131 -5.60 4.35 5.43
N PRO A 132 -5.82 4.57 6.76
CA PRO A 132 -7.07 4.21 7.44
C PRO A 132 -8.32 4.83 6.83
N PHE A 133 -8.25 6.09 6.40
CA PHE A 133 -9.42 6.78 5.85
C PHE A 133 -9.76 6.31 4.44
N THR A 134 -8.76 6.06 3.59
CA THR A 134 -8.98 5.44 2.29
C THR A 134 -9.55 4.04 2.44
N LEU A 135 -9.06 3.24 3.39
CA LEU A 135 -9.63 1.93 3.68
C LEU A 135 -11.09 2.04 4.16
N ALA A 136 -11.40 2.96 5.08
CA ALA A 136 -12.78 3.21 5.52
C ALA A 136 -13.69 3.56 4.34
N SER A 137 -13.20 4.38 3.41
CA SER A 137 -13.93 4.72 2.18
C SER A 137 -14.11 3.53 1.23
N HIS A 138 -13.14 2.63 1.13
CA HIS A 138 -13.29 1.39 0.37
C HIS A 138 -14.38 0.48 0.95
N LEU A 139 -14.49 0.41 2.28
CA LEU A 139 -15.47 -0.42 2.96
C LEU A 139 -16.89 0.19 2.97
N ARG A 140 -16.98 1.51 3.11
CA ARG A 140 -18.25 2.24 3.30
C ARG A 140 -18.74 2.93 2.03
N GLY A 141 -17.87 3.07 1.01
CA GLY A 141 -18.16 3.87 -0.17
C GLY A 141 -18.22 5.37 0.18
N THR A 142 -18.85 6.14 -0.70
CA THR A 142 -18.99 7.60 -0.50
C THR A 142 -19.86 8.00 0.70
N ASN A 143 -20.59 7.06 1.29
CA ASN A 143 -21.41 7.34 2.46
C ASN A 143 -20.57 7.77 3.68
N ILE A 144 -19.30 7.37 3.73
CA ILE A 144 -18.39 7.79 4.81
C ILE A 144 -18.37 9.31 5.01
N PHE A 145 -18.46 10.08 3.92
CA PHE A 145 -18.48 11.54 3.99
C PHE A 145 -19.76 12.11 4.60
N MET A 146 -20.88 11.42 4.48
CA MET A 146 -22.13 11.79 5.13
C MET A 146 -22.13 11.37 6.60
N ASP A 147 -21.64 10.15 6.86
CA ASP A 147 -21.53 9.60 8.21
C ASP A 147 -20.67 10.51 9.13
N MET A 148 -19.64 11.20 8.58
CA MET A 148 -18.84 12.18 9.33
C MET A 148 -19.65 13.34 9.92
N TYR A 149 -20.84 13.64 9.38
CA TYR A 149 -21.75 14.67 9.90
C TYR A 149 -22.85 14.06 10.76
N ASP A 150 -23.27 12.84 10.47
CA ASP A 150 -24.45 12.24 11.10
C ASP A 150 -24.10 11.36 12.30
N ASP A 151 -22.87 10.78 12.34
CA ASP A 151 -22.41 9.83 13.37
C ASP A 151 -20.89 9.95 13.62
N GLU A 152 -20.48 11.03 14.25
CA GLU A 152 -19.06 11.31 14.53
C GLU A 152 -18.36 10.18 15.29
N ASP A 153 -19.00 9.68 16.37
CA ASP A 153 -18.41 8.62 17.20
C ASP A 153 -18.30 7.29 16.46
N GLY A 154 -19.30 6.95 15.63
CA GLY A 154 -19.27 5.78 14.78
C GLY A 154 -18.15 5.83 13.74
N VAL A 155 -17.94 6.98 13.10
CA VAL A 155 -16.84 7.17 12.15
C VAL A 155 -15.48 7.06 12.82
N LYS A 156 -15.29 7.67 14.00
CA LYS A 156 -14.04 7.55 14.78
C LYS A 156 -13.72 6.09 15.10
N ALA A 157 -14.71 5.35 15.60
CA ALA A 157 -14.56 3.93 15.90
C ALA A 157 -14.24 3.11 14.64
N PHE A 158 -14.85 3.46 13.50
CA PHE A 158 -14.63 2.76 12.23
C PHE A 158 -13.24 3.04 11.65
N VAL A 159 -12.75 4.28 11.73
CA VAL A 159 -11.39 4.62 11.31
C VAL A 159 -10.35 3.94 12.21
N ALA A 160 -10.57 3.89 13.53
CA ALA A 160 -9.70 3.16 14.44
C ALA A 160 -9.63 1.66 14.11
N TYR A 161 -10.75 1.04 13.75
CA TYR A 161 -10.76 -0.35 13.25
C TYR A 161 -9.95 -0.49 11.97
N CYS A 162 -10.08 0.44 11.02
CA CYS A 162 -9.28 0.43 9.79
C CYS A 162 -7.77 0.57 10.09
N GLU A 163 -7.40 1.39 11.08
CA GLU A 163 -6.01 1.52 11.53
C GLU A 163 -5.45 0.20 12.06
N GLU A 164 -6.21 -0.55 12.87
CA GLU A 164 -5.79 -1.87 13.36
C GLU A 164 -5.49 -2.83 12.19
N VAL A 165 -6.34 -2.83 11.15
CA VAL A 165 -6.12 -3.64 9.94
C VAL A 165 -4.85 -3.22 9.20
N VAL A 166 -4.65 -1.92 9.02
CA VAL A 166 -3.46 -1.37 8.36
C VAL A 166 -2.18 -1.75 9.11
N ARG A 167 -2.20 -1.68 10.44
CA ARG A 167 -1.07 -2.10 11.29
C ARG A 167 -0.76 -3.59 11.13
N GLU A 168 -1.77 -4.44 11.12
CA GLU A 168 -1.60 -5.89 10.93
C GLU A 168 -0.92 -6.19 9.57
N VAL A 169 -1.36 -5.54 8.50
CA VAL A 169 -0.73 -5.70 7.17
C VAL A 169 0.70 -5.15 7.18
N ALA A 170 0.95 -4.03 7.84
CA ALA A 170 2.29 -3.48 8.00
C ALA A 170 3.23 -4.45 8.73
N ASP A 171 2.76 -5.12 9.78
CA ASP A 171 3.53 -6.12 10.52
C ASP A 171 3.93 -7.30 9.62
N TYR A 172 3.03 -7.81 8.77
CA TYR A 172 3.38 -8.84 7.77
C TYR A 172 4.46 -8.36 6.79
N TYR A 173 4.41 -7.11 6.35
CA TYR A 173 5.42 -6.55 5.45
C TYR A 173 6.78 -6.39 6.16
N ILE A 174 6.78 -5.99 7.44
CA ILE A 174 7.98 -5.94 8.28
C ILE A 174 8.60 -7.33 8.43
N GLU A 175 7.79 -8.34 8.73
CA GLU A 175 8.23 -9.74 8.83
C GLU A 175 8.76 -10.29 7.49
N ALA A 176 8.25 -9.81 6.36
CA ALA A 176 8.76 -10.14 5.03
C ALA A 176 10.08 -9.40 4.70
N GLY A 177 10.53 -8.50 5.56
CA GLY A 177 11.82 -7.83 5.49
C GLY A 177 11.79 -6.45 4.82
N CYS A 178 10.64 -5.75 4.78
CA CYS A 178 10.63 -4.37 4.31
C CYS A 178 11.45 -3.47 5.26
N ASP A 179 11.98 -2.40 4.70
CA ASP A 179 12.85 -1.48 5.41
C ASP A 179 12.09 -0.25 5.92
N ILE A 180 10.99 0.08 5.23
CA ILE A 180 10.17 1.26 5.49
C ILE A 180 8.71 0.90 5.25
N ILE A 181 7.82 1.29 6.14
CA ILE A 181 6.36 1.29 5.89
C ILE A 181 5.96 2.67 5.40
N ALA A 182 5.21 2.71 4.32
CA ALA A 182 4.64 3.92 3.75
C ALA A 182 3.11 3.82 3.73
N ALA A 183 2.44 4.54 4.63
CA ALA A 183 0.98 4.68 4.60
C ALA A 183 0.59 5.69 3.51
N VAL A 184 -0.30 5.30 2.62
CA VAL A 184 -0.78 6.13 1.50
C VAL A 184 -2.28 6.32 1.62
N ASP A 185 -2.69 7.53 1.94
CA ASP A 185 -4.09 7.89 2.18
C ASP A 185 -4.56 9.06 1.30
N PRO A 186 -4.77 8.83 0.00
CA PRO A 186 -5.09 9.91 -0.95
C PRO A 186 -6.45 10.58 -0.66
N LEU A 187 -7.41 9.87 -0.05
CA LEU A 187 -8.73 10.41 0.21
C LEU A 187 -8.76 11.44 1.35
N VAL A 188 -7.73 11.52 2.17
CA VAL A 188 -7.56 12.62 3.14
C VAL A 188 -7.58 13.99 2.46
N SER A 189 -7.16 14.08 1.20
CA SER A 189 -7.24 15.31 0.42
C SER A 189 -8.67 15.80 0.13
N GLN A 190 -9.68 14.97 0.40
CA GLN A 190 -11.10 15.28 0.15
C GLN A 190 -11.81 15.88 1.37
N ILE A 191 -11.16 15.95 2.51
CA ILE A 191 -11.71 16.50 3.76
C ILE A 191 -11.01 17.79 4.16
N SER A 192 -11.67 18.58 5.01
CA SER A 192 -11.08 19.82 5.55
C SER A 192 -10.03 19.53 6.63
N PRO A 193 -9.13 20.49 6.94
CA PRO A 193 -8.21 20.35 8.06
C PRO A 193 -8.94 20.09 9.41
N ASP A 194 -10.08 20.74 9.66
CA ASP A 194 -10.84 20.53 10.88
C ASP A 194 -11.40 19.09 10.95
N MET A 195 -11.84 18.52 9.83
CA MET A 195 -12.25 17.12 9.76
C MET A 195 -11.06 16.18 9.98
N PHE A 196 -9.90 16.50 9.43
CA PHE A 196 -8.69 15.72 9.69
C PHE A 196 -8.37 15.71 11.19
N GLU A 197 -8.36 16.85 11.84
CA GLU A 197 -8.11 16.94 13.29
C GLU A 197 -9.14 16.15 14.10
N THR A 198 -10.42 16.18 13.69
CA THR A 198 -11.50 15.51 14.42
C THR A 198 -11.45 13.99 14.30
N PHE A 199 -11.15 13.47 13.12
CA PHE A 199 -11.32 12.04 12.81
C PHE A 199 -10.03 11.26 12.63
N LEU A 200 -8.93 11.93 12.28
CA LEU A 200 -7.71 11.26 11.79
C LEU A 200 -6.44 11.61 12.55
N SER A 201 -6.40 12.71 13.30
CA SER A 201 -5.16 13.14 13.99
C SER A 201 -4.66 12.14 15.04
N GLU A 202 -5.55 11.37 15.66
CA GLU A 202 -5.18 10.35 16.66
C GLU A 202 -4.70 9.05 15.97
N PRO A 203 -5.34 8.55 14.88
CA PRO A 203 -4.88 7.37 14.14
C PRO A 203 -3.55 7.55 13.37
N TYR A 204 -3.07 8.78 13.13
CA TYR A 204 -1.80 9.07 12.43
C TYR A 204 -0.70 9.54 13.38
#